data_69f87428c68cb6f797df10bfaed19620
#
_entry.id   69f87428c68cb6f797df10bfaed19620
#
_cell.length_a   1.000
_cell.length_b   1.000
_cell.length_c   1.000
_cell.angle_alpha   90.00
_cell.angle_beta   90.00
_cell.angle_gamma   90.00
#
_symmetry.space_group_name_H-M   'P 1'
#
loop_
_entity.id
_entity.type
_entity.pdbx_description
1 polymer ?
#
loop_
_entity_poly.entity_id
_entity_poly.type
_entity_poly.pdbx_seq_one_letter_code
_entity_poly.pdbx_strand_id
1 'polypeptide(L)'
;MDSTFCEVLHTTLNPNGPGAIRIHLIPPRMEENAFHPSVAIINGTDILPVNFIWAVILAELIREINHYDGREIGEEDVRSIQGRTADSVKQMLPVLSRKRIRRDIKTIYTTIHQIAFREEVTTDIYYMNIGEYAPFMQAPHRMDLMVSAMTKDGSWHCNQKCVHCYAAGQTLSDEKELSTDDWKKILDALKNGTLSRRQLEENATRVYHMAKKLTQVRPD
;
A
#
# COMPACT_ATOMS: atom_id res chain seq x y z
N MET A 1 -8.76 22.22 7.85
CA MET A 1 -8.91 20.80 7.54
C MET A 1 -7.77 20.11 8.21
N ASP A 2 -8.08 19.28 9.19
CA ASP A 2 -7.05 18.54 9.93
C ASP A 2 -6.23 17.68 8.97
N SER A 3 -4.94 17.56 9.23
CA SER A 3 -3.96 16.75 8.48
C SER A 3 -4.35 15.27 8.33
N THR A 4 -5.46 14.88 8.88
CA THR A 4 -5.98 13.53 9.05
C THR A 4 -6.26 12.80 7.73
N PHE A 5 -6.46 13.52 6.64
CA PHE A 5 -6.80 12.97 5.32
C PHE A 5 -5.71 13.18 4.24
N CYS A 6 -4.52 13.63 4.62
CA CYS A 6 -3.45 13.89 3.65
C CYS A 6 -2.42 12.77 3.56
N GLU A 7 -2.51 11.76 4.41
CA GLU A 7 -1.52 10.68 4.49
C GLU A 7 -2.13 9.33 4.07
N VAL A 8 -1.30 8.53 3.38
CA VAL A 8 -1.60 7.12 3.15
C VAL A 8 -1.50 6.38 4.47
N LEU A 9 -2.59 5.75 4.88
CA LEU A 9 -2.62 4.92 6.07
C LEU A 9 -2.49 3.44 5.68
N HIS A 10 -1.81 2.66 6.51
CA HIS A 10 -1.69 1.23 6.28
C HIS A 10 -1.77 0.45 7.59
N THR A 11 -2.24 -0.78 7.50
CA THR A 11 -2.20 -1.75 8.60
C THR A 11 -2.14 -3.17 8.04
N THR A 12 -1.77 -4.11 8.91
CA THR A 12 -1.85 -5.53 8.60
C THR A 12 -2.61 -6.22 9.73
N LEU A 13 -3.76 -6.80 9.40
CA LEU A 13 -4.51 -7.63 10.32
C LEU A 13 -3.86 -9.01 10.37
N ASN A 14 -3.76 -9.59 11.56
CA ASN A 14 -3.17 -10.92 11.79
C ASN A 14 -1.78 -11.12 11.13
N PRO A 15 -0.80 -10.23 11.41
CA PRO A 15 0.47 -10.20 10.67
C PRO A 15 1.29 -11.50 10.77
N ASN A 16 1.13 -12.25 11.86
CA ASN A 16 1.88 -13.47 12.15
C ASN A 16 1.07 -14.76 11.91
N GLY A 17 -0.20 -14.63 11.48
CA GLY A 17 -1.11 -15.75 11.28
C GLY A 17 -1.31 -16.13 9.81
N PRO A 18 -1.85 -17.33 9.56
CA PRO A 18 -2.35 -17.66 8.24
C PRO A 18 -3.51 -16.72 7.91
N GLY A 19 -3.45 -16.08 6.76
CA GLY A 19 -4.51 -15.16 6.34
C GLY A 19 -4.31 -13.71 6.81
N ALA A 20 -3.08 -13.22 6.80
CA ALA A 20 -2.80 -11.81 7.00
C ALA A 20 -3.51 -10.95 5.92
N ILE A 21 -4.19 -9.89 6.35
CA ILE A 21 -4.85 -8.93 5.45
C ILE A 21 -4.11 -7.61 5.55
N ARG A 22 -3.50 -7.19 4.44
CA ARG A 22 -2.84 -5.89 4.32
C ARG A 22 -3.82 -4.88 3.73
N ILE A 23 -3.95 -3.75 4.38
CA ILE A 23 -4.85 -2.68 3.97
C ILE A 23 -4.04 -1.39 3.84
N HIS A 24 -4.14 -0.74 2.67
CA HIS A 24 -3.63 0.60 2.45
C HIS A 24 -4.81 1.49 2.08
N LEU A 25 -4.98 2.58 2.80
CA LEU A 25 -5.99 3.58 2.50
C LEU A 25 -5.30 4.79 1.86
N ILE A 26 -5.63 5.04 0.62
CA ILE A 26 -5.19 6.22 -0.13
C ILE A 26 -6.19 7.34 0.12
N PRO A 27 -5.74 8.54 0.54
CA PRO A 27 -6.63 9.67 0.76
C PRO A 27 -7.25 10.19 -0.53
N PRO A 28 -8.40 10.90 -0.46
CA PRO A 28 -8.98 11.54 -1.62
C PRO A 28 -8.08 12.66 -2.13
N ARG A 29 -8.12 12.91 -3.43
CA ARG A 29 -7.38 13.99 -4.06
C ARG A 29 -8.33 14.90 -4.83
N MET A 30 -8.04 16.20 -4.77
CA MET A 30 -8.64 17.21 -5.65
C MET A 30 -7.56 17.67 -6.60
N GLU A 31 -7.76 17.46 -7.88
CA GLU A 31 -7.00 18.08 -8.96
C GLU A 31 -7.85 19.17 -9.61
N GLU A 32 -7.24 20.05 -10.41
CA GLU A 32 -7.89 21.28 -10.92
C GLU A 32 -9.30 21.07 -11.49
N ASN A 33 -9.60 19.89 -12.05
CA ASN A 33 -10.91 19.59 -12.64
C ASN A 33 -11.45 18.19 -12.31
N ALA A 34 -10.84 17.47 -11.37
CA ALA A 34 -11.24 16.10 -11.05
C ALA A 34 -11.17 15.80 -9.55
N PHE A 35 -12.20 15.14 -9.06
CA PHE A 35 -12.23 14.57 -7.71
C PHE A 35 -11.88 13.07 -7.80
N HIS A 36 -10.81 12.68 -7.12
CA HIS A 36 -10.44 11.27 -6.97
C HIS A 36 -10.88 10.80 -5.59
N PRO A 37 -11.79 9.83 -5.51
CA PRO A 37 -12.24 9.29 -4.23
C PRO A 37 -11.12 8.57 -3.50
N SER A 38 -11.30 8.35 -2.21
CA SER A 38 -10.42 7.47 -1.45
C SER A 38 -10.48 6.04 -1.98
N VAL A 39 -9.35 5.35 -1.90
CA VAL A 39 -9.22 3.97 -2.37
C VAL A 39 -8.57 3.13 -1.28
N ALA A 40 -9.18 2.01 -0.94
CA ALA A 40 -8.56 0.99 -0.11
C ALA A 40 -7.93 -0.10 -1.00
N ILE A 41 -6.66 -0.41 -0.76
CA ILE A 41 -5.95 -1.48 -1.46
C ILE A 41 -5.82 -2.65 -0.50
N ILE A 42 -6.34 -3.81 -0.90
CA ILE A 42 -6.38 -5.02 -0.09
C ILE A 42 -5.37 -6.01 -0.67
N ASN A 43 -4.45 -6.48 0.18
CA ASN A 43 -3.37 -7.42 -0.16
C ASN A 43 -2.51 -7.01 -1.37
N GLY A 44 -2.56 -5.73 -1.78
CA GLY A 44 -1.84 -5.21 -2.93
C GLY A 44 -2.41 -5.64 -4.29
N THR A 45 -3.55 -6.31 -4.32
CA THR A 45 -4.15 -6.87 -5.54
C THR A 45 -5.56 -6.37 -5.83
N ASP A 46 -6.31 -6.01 -4.81
CA ASP A 46 -7.71 -5.63 -4.94
C ASP A 46 -7.92 -4.17 -4.52
N ILE A 47 -8.60 -3.45 -5.36
CA ILE A 47 -8.82 -2.01 -5.24
C ILE A 47 -10.30 -1.78 -4.94
N LEU A 48 -10.56 -1.20 -3.79
CA LEU A 48 -11.89 -0.87 -3.31
C LEU A 48 -12.04 0.65 -3.24
N PRO A 49 -12.72 1.30 -4.19
CA PRO A 49 -13.10 2.69 -4.07
C PRO A 49 -14.05 2.87 -2.89
N VAL A 50 -13.76 3.81 -2.01
CA VAL A 50 -14.56 4.04 -0.81
C VAL A 50 -15.14 5.46 -0.79
N ASN A 51 -16.39 5.58 -0.39
CA ASN A 51 -17.00 6.88 -0.19
C ASN A 51 -16.39 7.60 1.03
N PHE A 52 -16.66 8.90 1.15
CA PHE A 52 -16.10 9.73 2.21
C PHE A 52 -16.35 9.17 3.63
N ILE A 53 -17.55 8.68 3.91
CA ILE A 53 -17.89 8.16 5.24
C ILE A 53 -17.07 6.91 5.55
N TRP A 54 -16.99 5.98 4.60
CA TRP A 54 -16.19 4.77 4.74
C TRP A 54 -14.70 5.08 4.83
N ALA A 55 -14.21 6.06 4.09
CA ALA A 55 -12.81 6.50 4.19
C ALA A 55 -12.48 7.01 5.58
N VAL A 56 -13.35 7.84 6.19
CA VAL A 56 -13.20 8.32 7.58
C VAL A 56 -13.20 7.16 8.56
N ILE A 57 -14.18 6.27 8.46
CA ILE A 57 -14.29 5.11 9.36
C ILE A 57 -13.06 4.22 9.24
N LEU A 58 -12.62 3.91 8.02
CA LEU A 58 -11.48 3.05 7.78
C LEU A 58 -10.17 3.70 8.25
N ALA A 59 -10.02 5.01 8.08
CA ALA A 59 -8.86 5.74 8.56
C ALA A 59 -8.73 5.64 10.09
N GLU A 60 -9.81 5.88 10.82
CA GLU A 60 -9.81 5.77 12.28
C GLU A 60 -9.63 4.31 12.74
N LEU A 61 -10.23 3.36 12.04
CA LEU A 61 -10.05 1.94 12.31
C LEU A 61 -8.59 1.51 12.17
N ILE A 62 -7.91 1.94 11.10
CA ILE A 62 -6.49 1.67 10.87
C ILE A 62 -5.63 2.28 11.99
N ARG A 63 -5.91 3.52 12.39
CA ARG A 63 -5.18 4.17 13.50
C ARG A 63 -5.34 3.40 14.80
N GLU A 64 -6.56 3.01 15.14
CA GLU A 64 -6.83 2.25 16.36
C GLU A 64 -6.16 0.87 16.35
N ILE A 65 -6.14 0.18 15.22
CA ILE A 65 -5.43 -1.10 15.06
C ILE A 65 -3.92 -0.90 15.23
N ASN A 66 -3.36 0.15 14.66
CA ASN A 66 -1.93 0.41 14.70
C ASN A 66 -1.40 0.74 16.11
N HIS A 67 -2.28 1.14 17.05
CA HIS A 67 -1.91 1.27 18.46
C HIS A 67 -1.52 -0.07 19.11
N TYR A 68 -1.86 -1.19 18.50
CA TYR A 68 -1.51 -2.52 19.02
C TYR A 68 -0.12 -2.99 18.56
N ASP A 69 0.53 -2.26 17.65
CA ASP A 69 1.93 -2.49 17.21
C ASP A 69 2.23 -3.96 16.87
N GLY A 70 1.36 -4.58 16.10
CA GLY A 70 1.49 -5.98 15.66
C GLY A 70 1.23 -7.03 16.74
N ARG A 71 0.79 -6.65 17.95
CA ARG A 71 0.32 -7.60 18.96
C ARG A 71 -0.94 -8.31 18.48
N GLU A 72 -1.14 -9.52 18.96
CA GLU A 72 -2.40 -10.23 18.73
C GLU A 72 -3.58 -9.46 19.32
N ILE A 73 -4.61 -9.29 18.53
CA ILE A 73 -5.83 -8.56 18.89
C ILE A 73 -6.90 -9.59 19.27
N GLY A 74 -7.24 -9.64 20.56
CA GLY A 74 -8.29 -10.51 21.08
C GLY A 74 -9.70 -9.92 20.88
N GLU A 75 -10.73 -10.69 21.24
CA GLU A 75 -12.12 -10.27 21.08
C GLU A 75 -12.47 -8.99 21.89
N GLU A 76 -11.89 -8.80 23.07
CA GLU A 76 -12.09 -7.58 23.87
C GLU A 76 -11.43 -6.37 23.21
N ASP A 77 -10.25 -6.56 22.62
CA ASP A 77 -9.57 -5.52 21.86
C ASP A 77 -10.38 -5.09 20.65
N VAL A 78 -10.95 -6.05 19.91
CA VAL A 78 -11.83 -5.76 18.77
C VAL A 78 -13.01 -4.90 19.19
N ARG A 79 -13.67 -5.22 20.32
CA ARG A 79 -14.77 -4.43 20.86
C ARG A 79 -14.33 -3.01 21.24
N SER A 80 -13.16 -2.92 21.87
CA SER A 80 -12.55 -1.65 22.26
C SER A 80 -12.19 -0.79 21.06
N ILE A 81 -11.52 -1.36 20.05
CA ILE A 81 -11.19 -0.69 18.78
C ILE A 81 -12.46 -0.16 18.12
N GLN A 82 -13.49 -0.99 17.97
CA GLN A 82 -14.76 -0.56 17.37
C GLN A 82 -15.44 0.57 18.15
N GLY A 83 -15.35 0.52 19.49
CA GLY A 83 -15.88 1.56 20.38
C GLY A 83 -15.17 2.89 20.16
N ARG A 84 -13.84 2.92 20.26
CA ARG A 84 -13.02 4.13 20.07
C ARG A 84 -13.15 4.67 18.65
N THR A 85 -13.10 3.81 17.64
CA THR A 85 -13.35 4.21 16.24
C THR A 85 -14.71 4.89 16.10
N ALA A 86 -15.78 4.32 16.70
CA ALA A 86 -17.10 4.90 16.61
C ALA A 86 -17.20 6.27 17.32
N ASP A 87 -16.47 6.45 18.41
CA ASP A 87 -16.44 7.72 19.14
C ASP A 87 -15.66 8.79 18.38
N SER A 88 -14.48 8.47 17.83
CA SER A 88 -13.71 9.38 16.99
C SER A 88 -14.48 9.80 15.74
N VAL A 89 -15.06 8.84 15.03
CA VAL A 89 -15.90 9.14 13.85
C VAL A 89 -17.11 10.01 14.21
N LYS A 90 -17.75 9.76 15.36
CA LYS A 90 -18.87 10.58 15.83
C LYS A 90 -18.48 12.02 16.15
N GLN A 91 -17.26 12.24 16.63
CA GLN A 91 -16.73 13.60 16.83
C GLN A 91 -16.50 14.32 15.50
N MET A 92 -15.92 13.63 14.52
CA MET A 92 -15.67 14.21 13.19
C MET A 92 -16.92 14.40 12.34
N LEU A 93 -17.88 13.47 12.46
CA LEU A 93 -19.12 13.45 11.69
C LEU A 93 -20.34 13.41 12.65
N PRO A 94 -20.66 14.54 13.31
CA PRO A 94 -21.72 14.59 14.31
C PRO A 94 -23.12 14.24 13.80
N VAL A 95 -23.34 14.34 12.49
CA VAL A 95 -24.61 14.00 11.82
C VAL A 95 -24.88 12.50 11.79
N LEU A 96 -23.86 11.65 11.92
CA LEU A 96 -24.02 10.21 11.90
C LEU A 96 -24.41 9.68 13.28
N SER A 97 -25.38 8.75 13.34
CA SER A 97 -25.68 8.05 14.57
C SER A 97 -24.62 6.97 14.89
N ARG A 98 -24.32 6.74 16.17
CA ARG A 98 -23.41 5.65 16.58
C ARG A 98 -23.86 4.28 16.06
N LYS A 99 -25.17 4.04 15.97
CA LYS A 99 -25.73 2.80 15.42
C LYS A 99 -25.33 2.62 13.95
N ARG A 100 -25.40 3.70 13.15
CA ARG A 100 -24.97 3.69 11.76
C ARG A 100 -23.47 3.43 11.65
N ILE A 101 -22.66 4.15 12.42
CA ILE A 101 -21.19 4.00 12.39
C ILE A 101 -20.79 2.56 12.71
N ARG A 102 -21.34 1.96 13.77
CA ARG A 102 -21.05 0.55 14.13
C ARG A 102 -21.48 -0.43 13.06
N ARG A 103 -22.62 -0.21 12.41
CA ARG A 103 -23.05 -1.02 11.27
C ARG A 103 -22.07 -0.91 10.13
N ASP A 104 -21.65 0.31 9.79
CA ASP A 104 -20.73 0.55 8.68
C ASP A 104 -19.34 -0.04 8.99
N ILE A 105 -18.83 0.04 10.23
CA ILE A 105 -17.61 -0.67 10.67
C ILE A 105 -17.71 -2.17 10.38
N LYS A 106 -18.82 -2.80 10.80
CA LYS A 106 -19.04 -4.23 10.58
C LYS A 106 -19.08 -4.54 9.07
N THR A 107 -19.79 -3.74 8.30
CA THR A 107 -19.90 -3.92 6.84
C THR A 107 -18.54 -3.79 6.17
N ILE A 108 -17.75 -2.77 6.49
CA ILE A 108 -16.40 -2.56 5.97
C ILE A 108 -15.52 -3.79 6.27
N TYR A 109 -15.50 -4.24 7.52
CA TYR A 109 -14.71 -5.41 7.92
C TYR A 109 -15.11 -6.65 7.13
N THR A 110 -16.41 -6.94 7.06
CA THR A 110 -16.93 -8.11 6.31
C THR A 110 -16.56 -8.03 4.83
N THR A 111 -16.72 -6.86 4.21
CA THR A 111 -16.38 -6.66 2.80
C THR A 111 -14.88 -6.87 2.54
N ILE A 112 -14.02 -6.28 3.36
CA ILE A 112 -12.57 -6.44 3.24
C ILE A 112 -12.17 -7.91 3.44
N HIS A 113 -12.75 -8.59 4.42
CA HIS A 113 -12.51 -10.01 4.67
C HIS A 113 -12.90 -10.85 3.44
N GLN A 114 -14.11 -10.67 2.93
CA GLN A 114 -14.61 -11.42 1.78
C GLN A 114 -13.71 -11.22 0.54
N ILE A 115 -13.30 -9.98 0.26
CA ILE A 115 -12.37 -9.69 -0.84
C ILE A 115 -11.01 -10.38 -0.59
N ALA A 116 -10.44 -10.26 0.60
CA ALA A 116 -9.13 -10.79 0.94
C ALA A 116 -9.04 -12.32 0.82
N PHE A 117 -10.14 -13.02 1.15
CA PHE A 117 -10.22 -14.48 1.11
C PHE A 117 -10.92 -15.03 -0.13
N ARG A 118 -11.23 -14.18 -1.12
CA ARG A 118 -11.92 -14.58 -2.35
C ARG A 118 -13.29 -15.21 -2.11
N GLU A 119 -13.96 -14.80 -1.06
CA GLU A 119 -15.34 -15.16 -0.76
C GLU A 119 -16.33 -14.33 -1.59
N GLU A 120 -17.58 -14.78 -1.69
CA GLU A 120 -18.64 -13.99 -2.30
C GLU A 120 -18.89 -12.69 -1.53
N VAL A 121 -18.73 -11.55 -2.21
CA VAL A 121 -18.93 -10.24 -1.59
C VAL A 121 -20.42 -9.94 -1.50
N THR A 122 -20.95 -9.92 -0.28
CA THR A 122 -22.38 -9.72 -0.01
C THR A 122 -22.81 -8.24 0.01
N THR A 123 -21.85 -7.33 0.01
CA THR A 123 -22.08 -5.89 -0.03
C THR A 123 -22.20 -5.43 -1.47
N ASP A 124 -23.21 -4.66 -1.80
CA ASP A 124 -23.36 -4.02 -3.11
C ASP A 124 -22.33 -2.89 -3.25
N ILE A 125 -21.13 -3.28 -3.62
CA ILE A 125 -19.98 -2.38 -3.80
C ILE A 125 -19.14 -2.86 -4.99
N TYR A 126 -18.69 -1.90 -5.79
CA TYR A 126 -17.78 -2.19 -6.89
C TYR A 126 -16.34 -2.25 -6.37
N TYR A 127 -15.62 -3.28 -6.75
CA TYR A 127 -14.17 -3.37 -6.57
C TYR A 127 -13.54 -3.97 -7.82
N MET A 128 -12.24 -3.74 -7.99
CA MET A 128 -11.51 -4.18 -9.17
C MET A 128 -10.15 -4.75 -8.77
N ASN A 129 -9.57 -5.57 -9.62
CA ASN A 129 -8.19 -6.00 -9.43
C ASN A 129 -7.21 -4.92 -9.90
N ILE A 130 -5.94 -5.08 -9.52
CA ILE A 130 -4.89 -4.08 -9.82
C ILE A 130 -4.70 -3.89 -11.34
N GLY A 131 -4.88 -4.92 -12.15
CA GLY A 131 -4.75 -4.84 -13.61
C GLY A 131 -5.85 -3.99 -14.24
N GLU A 132 -7.08 -4.10 -13.75
CA GLU A 132 -8.21 -3.27 -14.18
C GLU A 132 -8.04 -1.81 -13.74
N TYR A 133 -7.43 -1.59 -12.57
CA TYR A 133 -7.18 -0.24 -12.05
C TYR A 133 -5.95 0.44 -12.66
N ALA A 134 -4.97 -0.33 -13.12
CA ALA A 134 -3.69 0.20 -13.62
C ALA A 134 -3.80 1.34 -14.64
N PRO A 135 -4.74 1.34 -15.61
CA PRO A 135 -4.91 2.44 -16.55
C PRO A 135 -5.29 3.78 -15.90
N PHE A 136 -5.85 3.75 -14.69
CA PHE A 136 -6.32 4.91 -13.95
C PHE A 136 -5.35 5.36 -12.85
N MET A 137 -4.25 4.62 -12.65
CA MET A 137 -3.26 4.96 -11.65
C MET A 137 -2.46 6.18 -12.07
N GLN A 138 -2.37 7.16 -11.19
CA GLN A 138 -1.53 8.35 -11.38
C GLN A 138 -0.16 8.21 -10.73
N ALA A 139 -0.03 7.30 -9.76
CA ALA A 139 1.21 6.98 -9.08
C ALA A 139 1.20 5.50 -8.66
N PRO A 140 2.36 4.84 -8.54
CA PRO A 140 2.42 3.48 -8.05
C PRO A 140 1.95 3.44 -6.59
N HIS A 141 1.04 2.51 -6.27
CA HIS A 141 0.59 2.26 -4.90
C HIS A 141 1.59 1.43 -4.11
N ARG A 142 2.44 0.69 -4.81
CA ARG A 142 3.52 -0.11 -4.24
C ARG A 142 4.73 -0.01 -5.15
N MET A 143 5.89 0.15 -4.54
CA MET A 143 7.17 0.12 -5.24
C MET A 143 8.11 -0.81 -4.47
N ASP A 144 8.65 -1.80 -5.17
CA ASP A 144 9.72 -2.64 -4.65
C ASP A 144 11.04 -2.03 -5.11
N LEU A 145 11.86 -1.60 -4.16
CA LEU A 145 13.15 -0.96 -4.44
C LEU A 145 14.27 -1.97 -4.22
N MET A 146 15.04 -2.25 -5.27
CA MET A 146 16.28 -2.99 -5.14
C MET A 146 17.36 -2.01 -4.66
N VAL A 147 17.66 -2.06 -3.37
CA VAL A 147 18.56 -1.10 -2.71
C VAL A 147 20.02 -1.37 -3.06
N SER A 148 20.37 -2.62 -3.35
CA SER A 148 21.73 -3.05 -3.72
C SER A 148 21.67 -4.19 -4.71
N ALA A 149 22.51 -4.13 -5.73
CA ALA A 149 22.75 -5.26 -6.63
C ALA A 149 23.70 -6.30 -6.01
N MET A 150 24.16 -6.10 -4.78
CA MET A 150 25.13 -6.94 -4.07
C MET A 150 26.44 -7.15 -4.84
N THR A 151 26.83 -6.18 -5.66
CA THR A 151 28.08 -6.20 -6.41
C THR A 151 29.06 -5.18 -5.84
N LYS A 152 30.31 -5.54 -5.74
CA LYS A 152 31.41 -4.68 -5.34
C LYS A 152 32.66 -5.02 -6.12
N ASP A 153 33.29 -4.00 -6.71
CA ASP A 153 34.55 -4.17 -7.46
C ASP A 153 34.45 -5.26 -8.52
N GLY A 154 33.34 -5.31 -9.27
CA GLY A 154 33.11 -6.30 -10.31
C GLY A 154 32.90 -7.73 -9.80
N SER A 155 32.63 -7.93 -8.50
CA SER A 155 32.40 -9.23 -7.90
C SER A 155 31.06 -9.29 -7.17
N TRP A 156 30.48 -10.48 -7.12
CA TRP A 156 29.32 -10.76 -6.30
C TRP A 156 29.68 -10.75 -4.80
N HIS A 157 29.05 -9.89 -4.03
CA HIS A 157 29.42 -9.63 -2.63
C HIS A 157 28.40 -10.14 -1.60
N CYS A 158 27.34 -10.83 -2.03
CA CYS A 158 26.37 -11.38 -1.13
C CYS A 158 26.92 -12.60 -0.37
N ASN A 159 26.80 -12.57 0.96
CA ASN A 159 27.26 -13.66 1.85
C ASN A 159 26.23 -14.77 2.03
N GLN A 160 24.97 -14.60 1.61
CA GLN A 160 23.86 -15.52 1.89
C GLN A 160 23.85 -16.75 0.98
N LYS A 161 24.38 -16.68 -0.24
CA LYS A 161 24.44 -17.77 -1.22
C LYS A 161 23.12 -18.56 -1.35
N CYS A 162 21.99 -17.87 -1.33
CA CYS A 162 20.68 -18.49 -1.39
C CYS A 162 20.48 -19.29 -2.68
N VAL A 163 20.03 -20.54 -2.56
CA VAL A 163 19.83 -21.46 -3.70
C VAL A 163 18.78 -20.92 -4.69
N HIS A 164 17.78 -20.20 -4.20
CA HIS A 164 16.69 -19.60 -5.00
C HIS A 164 16.84 -18.09 -5.19
N CYS A 165 18.06 -17.56 -5.12
CA CYS A 165 18.27 -16.14 -5.28
C CYS A 165 18.03 -15.70 -6.73
N TYR A 166 16.97 -14.89 -6.94
CA TYR A 166 16.68 -14.33 -8.27
C TYR A 166 17.75 -13.37 -8.77
N ALA A 167 18.58 -12.84 -7.88
CA ALA A 167 19.69 -11.95 -8.20
C ALA A 167 20.99 -12.71 -8.48
N ALA A 168 21.06 -14.02 -8.17
CA ALA A 168 22.24 -14.83 -8.48
C ALA A 168 22.37 -15.04 -9.99
N GLY A 169 23.57 -14.84 -10.52
CA GLY A 169 23.84 -15.01 -11.95
C GLY A 169 23.45 -13.82 -12.82
N GLN A 170 23.07 -12.69 -12.26
CA GLN A 170 22.96 -11.44 -13.02
C GLN A 170 24.35 -10.94 -13.43
N THR A 171 24.39 -10.25 -14.57
CA THR A 171 25.62 -9.58 -15.01
C THR A 171 26.04 -8.55 -13.96
N LEU A 172 27.30 -8.57 -13.58
CA LEU A 172 27.85 -7.59 -12.64
C LEU A 172 27.72 -6.19 -13.24
N SER A 173 27.27 -5.26 -12.43
CA SER A 173 27.19 -3.85 -12.82
C SER A 173 28.51 -3.16 -12.47
N ASP A 174 29.06 -2.43 -13.43
CA ASP A 174 30.17 -1.50 -13.20
C ASP A 174 29.71 -0.17 -12.59
N GLU A 175 28.39 0.02 -12.48
CA GLU A 175 27.79 1.20 -11.91
C GLU A 175 27.93 1.22 -10.38
N LYS A 176 28.27 2.40 -9.88
CA LYS A 176 28.37 2.62 -8.44
C LYS A 176 26.99 2.55 -7.79
N GLU A 177 26.86 1.84 -6.68
CA GLU A 177 25.64 1.84 -5.88
C GLU A 177 25.29 3.25 -5.39
N LEU A 178 23.99 3.50 -5.29
CA LEU A 178 23.49 4.75 -4.74
C LEU A 178 23.90 4.90 -3.27
N SER A 179 24.32 6.11 -2.89
CA SER A 179 24.63 6.41 -1.51
C SER A 179 23.36 6.45 -0.66
N THR A 180 23.51 6.35 0.66
CA THR A 180 22.38 6.54 1.60
C THR A 180 21.65 7.87 1.39
N ASP A 181 22.39 8.94 1.04
CA ASP A 181 21.78 10.25 0.80
C ASP A 181 21.02 10.32 -0.52
N ASP A 182 21.46 9.59 -1.54
CA ASP A 182 20.68 9.48 -2.78
C ASP A 182 19.38 8.69 -2.57
N TRP A 183 19.42 7.61 -1.76
CA TRP A 183 18.23 6.89 -1.37
C TRP A 183 17.25 7.76 -0.55
N LYS A 184 17.75 8.57 0.39
CA LYS A 184 16.89 9.52 1.12
C LYS A 184 16.20 10.50 0.17
N LYS A 185 16.93 11.08 -0.79
CA LYS A 185 16.35 11.98 -1.79
C LYS A 185 15.24 11.31 -2.60
N ILE A 186 15.45 10.04 -3.02
CA ILE A 186 14.44 9.26 -3.75
C ILE A 186 13.20 9.05 -2.89
N LEU A 187 13.38 8.62 -1.64
CA LEU A 187 12.27 8.40 -0.70
C LEU A 187 11.51 9.68 -0.38
N ASP A 188 12.22 10.79 -0.19
CA ASP A 188 11.60 12.11 0.05
C ASP A 188 10.82 12.58 -1.19
N ALA A 189 11.35 12.39 -2.38
CA ALA A 189 10.66 12.71 -3.63
C ALA A 189 9.40 11.86 -3.82
N LEU A 190 9.44 10.58 -3.49
CA LEU A 190 8.29 9.69 -3.52
C LEU A 190 7.23 10.11 -2.48
N LYS A 191 7.66 10.40 -1.24
CA LYS A 191 6.78 10.83 -0.14
C LYS A 191 6.05 12.14 -0.47
N ASN A 192 6.77 13.08 -1.05
CA ASN A 192 6.24 14.43 -1.33
C ASN A 192 5.49 14.51 -2.68
N GLY A 193 5.40 13.40 -3.42
CA GLY A 193 4.74 13.40 -4.72
C GLY A 193 5.42 14.30 -5.76
N THR A 194 6.70 14.61 -5.57
CA THR A 194 7.46 15.51 -6.46
C THR A 194 7.92 14.82 -7.74
N LEU A 195 7.78 13.49 -7.84
CA LEU A 195 7.98 12.76 -9.09
C LEU A 195 6.72 12.93 -9.95
N SER A 196 6.81 13.72 -11.00
CA SER A 196 5.72 13.80 -11.97
C SER A 196 5.51 12.43 -12.64
N ARG A 197 4.30 12.17 -13.14
CA ARG A 197 3.99 10.96 -13.93
C ARG A 197 5.04 10.71 -15.02
N ARG A 198 5.46 11.77 -15.71
CA ARG A 198 6.50 11.72 -16.74
C ARG A 198 7.85 11.24 -16.18
N GLN A 199 8.27 11.72 -15.02
CA GLN A 199 9.51 11.28 -14.37
C GLN A 199 9.44 9.84 -13.90
N LEU A 200 8.25 9.38 -13.44
CA LEU A 200 8.03 7.98 -13.08
C LEU A 200 8.06 7.08 -14.32
N GLU A 201 7.45 7.50 -15.43
CA GLU A 201 7.48 6.79 -16.71
C GLU A 201 8.90 6.75 -17.30
N GLU A 202 9.63 7.86 -17.26
CA GLU A 202 11.04 7.92 -17.71
C GLU A 202 11.94 7.03 -16.86
N ASN A 203 11.77 7.04 -15.54
CA ASN A 203 12.54 6.18 -14.63
C ASN A 203 12.16 4.70 -14.79
N ALA A 204 10.86 4.37 -14.88
CA ALA A 204 10.41 3.02 -15.16
C ALA A 204 10.93 2.50 -16.52
N THR A 205 10.95 3.36 -17.54
CA THR A 205 11.49 3.05 -18.85
C THR A 205 13.00 2.81 -18.79
N ARG A 206 13.73 3.61 -18.03
CA ARG A 206 15.19 3.39 -17.82
C ARG A 206 15.44 2.07 -17.10
N VAL A 207 14.72 1.77 -16.03
CA VAL A 207 14.81 0.48 -15.31
C VAL A 207 14.44 -0.68 -16.21
N TYR A 208 13.39 -0.56 -17.03
CA TYR A 208 13.01 -1.57 -18.01
C TYR A 208 14.08 -1.80 -19.06
N HIS A 209 14.69 -0.74 -19.60
CA HIS A 209 15.78 -0.86 -20.57
C HIS A 209 17.05 -1.45 -19.95
N MET A 210 17.35 -1.12 -18.68
CA MET A 210 18.45 -1.76 -17.95
C MET A 210 18.15 -3.26 -17.74
N ALA A 211 16.97 -3.62 -17.26
CA ALA A 211 16.56 -5.00 -17.08
C ALA A 211 16.57 -5.78 -18.42
N LYS A 212 16.12 -5.16 -19.51
CA LYS A 212 16.14 -5.78 -20.86
C LYS A 212 17.55 -5.96 -21.39
N LYS A 213 18.48 -5.04 -21.15
CA LYS A 213 19.90 -5.23 -21.48
C LYS A 213 20.50 -6.39 -20.70
N LEU A 214 20.15 -6.51 -19.40
CA LEU A 214 20.62 -7.60 -18.54
C LEU A 214 20.06 -8.98 -18.96
N THR A 215 18.88 -9.03 -19.56
CA THR A 215 18.28 -10.30 -20.06
C THR A 215 18.74 -10.69 -21.46
N GLN A 216 19.33 -9.78 -22.23
CA GLN A 216 19.85 -10.06 -23.57
C GLN A 216 21.26 -10.61 -23.58
N VAL A 217 21.96 -10.63 -22.44
CA VAL A 217 23.31 -11.22 -22.30
C VAL A 217 23.17 -12.57 -21.59
N ARG A 218 22.54 -13.56 -22.23
CA ARG A 218 22.81 -14.96 -21.95
C ARG A 218 23.72 -15.44 -23.07
N PRO A 219 24.99 -15.80 -22.80
CA PRO A 219 25.71 -16.67 -23.70
C PRO A 219 25.06 -18.07 -23.62
N ASP A 220 24.93 -18.71 -24.76
CA ASP A 220 24.59 -20.12 -24.93
C ASP A 220 25.50 -21.04 -24.11
#